data_00850d7e705528508ad647fb0b84b2d6
#
_entry.id   00850d7e705528508ad647fb0b84b2d6
#
_cell.length_a   1.000
_cell.length_b   1.000
_cell.length_c   1.000
_cell.angle_alpha   90.00
_cell.angle_beta   90.00
_cell.angle_gamma   90.00
#
_symmetry.space_group_name_H-M   'P 1'
#
loop_
_entity.id
_entity.type
_entity.pdbx_description
1 polymer ?
#
loop_
_entity_poly.entity_id
_entity_poly.type
_entity_poly.pdbx_seq_one_letter_code
_entity_poly.pdbx_strand_id
1 'polypeptide(L)'
;MNAHIPPPRSGLYRKHPELLLNLGSCLAVGAIIAIVTFLLMRERASVEQGAIRSAGNIVKLIETDIVRNVELYDLSLQSLIWAVQHPELLGIPAPMRQQVLFNQAFGSTVRGEILWLDQDGKVVADSASITPRTASFADNPIFQEHRRNPDTGLVISPPFKARAGDPHWLVSFSRRIDGADGKFAGVAIGAMRLSHFNDMFKRLDVGHDSSINLMNVEGRLLARNATEPSVQRNEQIGDSFASRPNFRRLLAEGNGSFTASSADDGQLRLYTFARVQGLPLVLVVTQSVSEVYGAWKRTAILVSTATAVLCIGILWLSQMLGRELKRRRSAERSLEELAATDSLTGLANRRQLDQTLRREWARAQRTQRPVAVLMIDVDHFRGFNQRHGHHGGDEALRRVAGAIAASLLRPTDLAARYGGEEFVAVLPDTVLVGALILAERIRLNVRALPPYGADERSVTVSIGIGVYEPGTAMGLAEMMAKADEALYRAKSNGRDRVEAPA
;
A
#
# COMPACT_ATOMS: atom_id res chain seq x y z
N MET A 1 -37.71 -42.65 -11.65
CA MET A 1 -36.47 -42.13 -11.01
C MET A 1 -36.57 -40.61 -11.03
N ASN A 2 -37.18 -40.00 -10.02
CA ASN A 2 -37.29 -38.56 -9.90
C ASN A 2 -36.20 -38.11 -8.92
N ALA A 3 -35.18 -37.41 -9.45
CA ALA A 3 -34.11 -36.84 -8.66
C ALA A 3 -34.65 -35.69 -7.79
N HIS A 4 -34.57 -35.86 -6.51
CA HIS A 4 -34.85 -34.84 -5.49
C HIS A 4 -33.72 -33.79 -5.53
N ILE A 5 -33.99 -32.63 -6.13
CA ILE A 5 -33.10 -31.45 -6.05
C ILE A 5 -33.32 -30.82 -4.66
N PRO A 6 -32.31 -30.80 -3.78
CA PRO A 6 -32.45 -30.13 -2.50
C PRO A 6 -32.62 -28.61 -2.71
N PRO A 7 -33.44 -27.92 -1.88
CA PRO A 7 -33.62 -26.48 -2.02
C PRO A 7 -32.28 -25.77 -1.79
N PRO A 8 -31.99 -24.68 -2.53
CA PRO A 8 -30.77 -23.96 -2.40
C PRO A 8 -30.63 -23.42 -0.97
N ARG A 9 -29.53 -23.79 -0.32
CA ARG A 9 -29.15 -23.26 1.00
C ARG A 9 -29.21 -21.74 0.94
N SER A 10 -30.14 -21.15 1.69
CA SER A 10 -30.23 -19.69 1.85
C SER A 10 -28.98 -19.19 2.54
N GLY A 11 -27.95 -18.86 1.75
CA GLY A 11 -26.67 -18.36 2.24
C GLY A 11 -26.82 -17.02 2.96
N LEU A 12 -25.88 -16.72 3.81
CA LEU A 12 -25.69 -15.44 4.53
C LEU A 12 -25.88 -14.22 3.60
N TYR A 13 -25.71 -14.39 2.29
CA TYR A 13 -25.88 -13.39 1.22
C TYR A 13 -27.25 -12.71 1.17
N ARG A 14 -28.31 -13.39 1.61
CA ARG A 14 -29.69 -12.83 1.61
C ARG A 14 -30.05 -12.06 2.87
N LYS A 15 -29.31 -12.25 4.00
CA LYS A 15 -29.68 -11.67 5.28
C LYS A 15 -29.08 -10.30 5.56
N HIS A 16 -27.81 -10.03 5.13
CA HIS A 16 -27.06 -8.81 5.47
C HIS A 16 -26.18 -8.30 4.33
N PRO A 17 -26.74 -7.79 3.21
CA PRO A 17 -25.94 -7.28 2.08
C PRO A 17 -25.11 -6.05 2.45
N GLU A 18 -25.54 -5.27 3.44
CA GLU A 18 -24.79 -4.13 3.97
C GLU A 18 -23.44 -4.55 4.61
N LEU A 19 -23.39 -5.73 5.27
CA LEU A 19 -22.16 -6.28 5.83
C LEU A 19 -21.19 -6.72 4.72
N LEU A 20 -21.71 -7.34 3.67
CA LEU A 20 -20.89 -7.77 2.53
C LEU A 20 -20.33 -6.57 1.77
N LEU A 21 -21.12 -5.52 1.59
CA LEU A 21 -20.69 -4.28 0.94
C LEU A 21 -19.55 -3.64 1.73
N ASN A 22 -19.70 -3.51 3.05
CA ASN A 22 -18.66 -2.94 3.91
C ASN A 22 -17.39 -3.81 3.96
N LEU A 23 -17.53 -5.13 4.05
CA LEU A 23 -16.40 -6.04 4.02
C LEU A 23 -15.63 -5.96 2.69
N GLY A 24 -16.38 -5.96 1.57
CA GLY A 24 -15.81 -5.80 0.23
C GLY A 24 -15.06 -4.47 0.08
N SER A 25 -15.63 -3.37 0.58
CA SER A 25 -14.99 -2.05 0.56
C SER A 25 -13.72 -2.00 1.43
N CYS A 26 -13.74 -2.61 2.60
CA CYS A 26 -12.55 -2.70 3.47
C CYS A 26 -11.43 -3.52 2.82
N LEU A 27 -11.78 -4.64 2.18
CA LEU A 27 -10.80 -5.46 1.45
C LEU A 27 -10.22 -4.71 0.25
N ALA A 28 -11.04 -3.99 -0.52
CA ALA A 28 -10.58 -3.18 -1.64
C ALA A 28 -9.64 -2.07 -1.17
N VAL A 29 -9.99 -1.34 -0.10
CA VAL A 29 -9.14 -0.31 0.50
C VAL A 29 -7.82 -0.90 1.00
N GLY A 30 -7.86 -2.05 1.68
CA GLY A 30 -6.66 -2.75 2.13
C GLY A 30 -5.74 -3.14 0.97
N ALA A 31 -6.31 -3.66 -0.12
CA ALA A 31 -5.56 -4.01 -1.34
C ALA A 31 -4.92 -2.76 -2.00
N ILE A 32 -5.66 -1.65 -2.10
CA ILE A 32 -5.14 -0.39 -2.66
C ILE A 32 -3.95 0.11 -1.82
N ILE A 33 -4.09 0.16 -0.50
CA ILE A 33 -3.02 0.60 0.41
C ILE A 33 -1.79 -0.32 0.27
N ALA A 34 -1.99 -1.64 0.23
CA ALA A 34 -0.89 -2.59 0.08
C ALA A 34 -0.15 -2.41 -1.25
N ILE A 35 -0.87 -2.25 -2.36
CA ILE A 35 -0.29 -2.04 -3.69
C ILE A 35 0.48 -0.72 -3.73
N VAL A 36 -0.11 0.38 -3.25
CA VAL A 36 0.54 1.70 -3.25
C VAL A 36 1.80 1.69 -2.39
N THR A 37 1.72 1.10 -1.20
CA THR A 37 2.89 0.97 -0.30
C THR A 37 4.00 0.15 -0.96
N PHE A 38 3.66 -0.97 -1.59
CA PHE A 38 4.62 -1.80 -2.33
C PHE A 38 5.29 -1.02 -3.47
N LEU A 39 4.50 -0.29 -4.27
CA LEU A 39 5.03 0.52 -5.38
C LEU A 39 5.96 1.63 -4.89
N LEU A 40 5.58 2.35 -3.82
CA LEU A 40 6.43 3.40 -3.24
C LEU A 40 7.72 2.85 -2.65
N MET A 41 7.68 1.68 -2.01
CA MET A 41 8.90 1.02 -1.51
C MET A 41 9.81 0.57 -2.64
N ARG A 42 9.25 0.01 -3.71
CA ARG A 42 9.99 -0.39 -4.91
C ARG A 42 10.63 0.82 -5.59
N GLU A 43 9.89 1.91 -5.73
CA GLU A 43 10.41 3.16 -6.30
C GLU A 43 11.53 3.74 -5.46
N ARG A 44 11.39 3.74 -4.13
CA ARG A 44 12.47 4.17 -3.21
C ARG A 44 13.76 3.37 -3.44
N ALA A 45 13.67 2.05 -3.51
CA ALA A 45 14.83 1.20 -3.78
C ALA A 45 15.44 1.47 -5.17
N SER A 46 14.62 1.74 -6.18
CA SER A 46 15.06 2.10 -7.53
C SER A 46 15.81 3.43 -7.55
N VAL A 47 15.33 4.43 -6.81
CA VAL A 47 16.00 5.75 -6.67
C VAL A 47 17.36 5.59 -6.02
N GLU A 48 17.47 4.82 -4.92
CA GLU A 48 18.73 4.55 -4.26
C GLU A 48 19.74 3.85 -5.17
N GLN A 49 19.32 2.79 -5.84
CA GLN A 49 20.17 2.07 -6.81
C GLN A 49 20.56 2.94 -8.01
N GLY A 50 19.66 3.84 -8.42
CA GLY A 50 19.94 4.83 -9.46
C GLY A 50 21.05 5.79 -9.04
N ALA A 51 20.99 6.33 -7.82
CA ALA A 51 22.00 7.22 -7.26
C ALA A 51 23.36 6.51 -7.13
N ILE A 52 23.37 5.29 -6.58
CA ILE A 52 24.59 4.47 -6.46
C ILE A 52 25.23 4.21 -7.84
N ARG A 53 24.43 3.83 -8.83
CA ARG A 53 24.94 3.59 -10.20
C ARG A 53 25.48 4.85 -10.86
N SER A 54 24.78 5.97 -10.71
CA SER A 54 25.23 7.26 -11.24
C SER A 54 26.54 7.69 -10.62
N ALA A 55 26.63 7.66 -9.29
CA ALA A 55 27.87 7.98 -8.55
C ALA A 55 29.00 7.00 -8.90
N GLY A 56 28.70 5.71 -9.04
CA GLY A 56 29.67 4.69 -9.46
C GLY A 56 30.22 4.94 -10.86
N ASN A 57 29.39 5.37 -11.81
CA ASN A 57 29.83 5.75 -13.15
C ASN A 57 30.77 6.97 -13.10
N ILE A 58 30.47 7.96 -12.27
CA ILE A 58 31.31 9.13 -12.07
C ILE A 58 32.66 8.72 -11.45
N VAL A 59 32.64 7.88 -10.41
CA VAL A 59 33.86 7.33 -9.80
C VAL A 59 34.71 6.62 -10.85
N LYS A 60 34.11 5.77 -11.68
CA LYS A 60 34.81 5.01 -12.72
C LYS A 60 35.41 5.91 -13.81
N LEU A 61 34.65 6.94 -14.22
CA LEU A 61 35.15 7.93 -15.20
C LEU A 61 36.39 8.67 -14.66
N ILE A 62 36.30 9.17 -13.44
CA ILE A 62 37.39 9.89 -12.77
C ILE A 62 38.59 8.96 -12.55
N GLU A 63 38.36 7.72 -12.08
CA GLU A 63 39.42 6.72 -11.91
C GLU A 63 40.19 6.50 -13.21
N THR A 64 39.46 6.32 -14.31
CA THR A 64 40.07 6.10 -15.63
C THR A 64 40.92 7.30 -16.08
N ASP A 65 40.43 8.52 -15.84
CA ASP A 65 41.15 9.74 -16.18
C ASP A 65 42.41 9.92 -15.30
N ILE A 66 42.31 9.64 -13.99
CA ILE A 66 43.45 9.68 -13.08
C ILE A 66 44.53 8.67 -13.52
N VAL A 67 44.17 7.43 -13.75
CA VAL A 67 45.11 6.38 -14.18
C VAL A 67 45.78 6.79 -15.48
N ARG A 68 45.04 7.26 -16.48
CA ARG A 68 45.57 7.74 -17.74
C ARG A 68 46.56 8.90 -17.57
N ASN A 69 46.22 9.89 -16.73
CA ASN A 69 47.11 11.01 -16.48
C ASN A 69 48.40 10.57 -15.79
N VAL A 70 48.31 9.66 -14.80
CA VAL A 70 49.50 9.11 -14.14
C VAL A 70 50.37 8.31 -15.11
N GLU A 71 49.76 7.49 -15.98
CA GLU A 71 50.46 6.75 -17.02
C GLU A 71 51.18 7.70 -17.99
N LEU A 72 50.58 8.79 -18.42
CA LEU A 72 51.22 9.79 -19.27
C LEU A 72 52.44 10.44 -18.58
N TYR A 73 52.34 10.76 -17.27
CA TYR A 73 53.48 11.26 -16.48
C TYR A 73 54.58 10.17 -16.42
N ASP A 74 54.20 8.93 -16.15
CA ASP A 74 55.12 7.81 -16.03
C ASP A 74 55.89 7.57 -17.32
N LEU A 75 55.18 7.56 -18.46
CA LEU A 75 55.79 7.45 -19.78
C LEU A 75 56.79 8.60 -20.07
N SER A 76 56.40 9.81 -19.64
CA SER A 76 57.27 11.00 -19.78
C SER A 76 58.53 10.90 -18.95
N LEU A 77 58.44 10.40 -17.70
CA LEU A 77 59.59 10.14 -16.86
C LEU A 77 60.50 9.05 -17.43
N GLN A 78 59.90 7.95 -17.94
CA GLN A 78 60.65 6.88 -18.59
C GLN A 78 61.35 7.35 -19.86
N SER A 79 60.71 8.22 -20.65
CA SER A 79 61.30 8.82 -21.86
C SER A 79 62.51 9.71 -21.48
N LEU A 80 62.37 10.51 -20.40
CA LEU A 80 63.49 11.30 -19.86
C LEU A 80 64.65 10.39 -19.41
N ILE A 81 64.34 9.32 -18.65
CA ILE A 81 65.36 8.38 -18.17
C ILE A 81 66.12 7.73 -19.35
N TRP A 82 65.35 7.30 -20.37
CA TRP A 82 65.95 6.74 -21.59
C TRP A 82 66.87 7.72 -22.28
N ALA A 83 66.44 8.99 -22.42
CA ALA A 83 67.29 10.03 -23.04
C ALA A 83 68.56 10.33 -22.23
N VAL A 84 68.49 10.29 -20.89
CA VAL A 84 69.61 10.49 -19.99
C VAL A 84 70.66 9.36 -20.08
N GLN A 85 70.19 8.12 -20.35
CA GLN A 85 71.02 6.94 -20.53
C GLN A 85 71.74 6.89 -21.89
N HIS A 86 71.45 7.85 -22.83
CA HIS A 86 72.05 7.96 -24.14
C HIS A 86 72.91 9.24 -24.23
N PRO A 87 74.20 9.22 -23.87
CA PRO A 87 75.05 10.39 -23.79
C PRO A 87 75.18 11.20 -25.08
N GLU A 88 75.04 10.57 -26.22
CA GLU A 88 75.03 11.17 -27.56
C GLU A 88 73.90 12.21 -27.73
N LEU A 89 72.77 12.00 -27.07
CA LEU A 89 71.65 12.95 -27.07
C LEU A 89 71.86 14.16 -26.14
N LEU A 90 72.79 14.08 -25.22
CA LEU A 90 73.10 15.17 -24.29
C LEU A 90 74.11 16.16 -24.86
N GLY A 91 74.88 15.76 -25.88
CA GLY A 91 75.86 16.57 -26.57
C GLY A 91 75.33 17.60 -27.56
N ILE A 92 74.00 17.61 -27.84
CA ILE A 92 73.38 18.51 -28.80
C ILE A 92 73.10 19.91 -28.17
N PRO A 93 72.91 20.99 -29.02
CA PRO A 93 72.61 22.35 -28.52
C PRO A 93 71.45 22.40 -27.56
N ALA A 94 71.55 23.24 -26.55
CA ALA A 94 70.55 23.33 -25.45
C ALA A 94 69.09 23.42 -25.89
N PRO A 95 68.64 24.19 -26.93
CA PRO A 95 67.26 24.21 -27.37
C PRO A 95 66.81 22.87 -27.95
N MET A 96 67.65 22.16 -28.73
CA MET A 96 67.32 20.85 -29.26
C MET A 96 67.32 19.80 -28.15
N ARG A 97 68.26 19.88 -27.22
CA ARG A 97 68.27 19.00 -26.04
C ARG A 97 67.01 19.13 -25.20
N GLN A 98 66.49 20.34 -25.00
CA GLN A 98 65.22 20.60 -24.34
C GLN A 98 64.07 19.87 -25.04
N GLN A 99 64.03 19.97 -26.35
CA GLN A 99 63.01 19.26 -27.14
C GLN A 99 63.14 17.74 -27.01
N VAL A 100 64.32 17.20 -27.11
CA VAL A 100 64.53 15.74 -27.01
C VAL A 100 64.15 15.23 -25.62
N LEU A 101 64.54 15.93 -24.55
CA LEU A 101 64.28 15.51 -23.18
C LEU A 101 62.79 15.58 -22.83
N PHE A 102 62.05 16.58 -23.41
CA PHE A 102 60.70 16.92 -22.92
C PHE A 102 59.64 16.95 -24.02
N ASN A 103 59.93 16.71 -25.32
CA ASN A 103 59.02 16.96 -26.44
C ASN A 103 57.91 15.93 -26.58
N GLN A 104 58.09 14.71 -26.10
CA GLN A 104 57.05 13.66 -26.20
C GLN A 104 56.01 13.72 -25.06
N ALA A 105 56.28 14.53 -24.05
CA ALA A 105 55.54 14.46 -22.81
C ALA A 105 54.32 15.40 -22.74
N PHE A 106 54.32 16.51 -23.48
CA PHE A 106 53.37 17.58 -23.21
C PHE A 106 52.68 18.09 -24.48
N GLY A 107 51.79 17.31 -25.01
CA GLY A 107 50.63 17.89 -25.67
C GLY A 107 49.88 18.76 -24.64
N SER A 108 49.64 20.00 -24.98
CA SER A 108 49.19 21.21 -24.29
C SER A 108 48.18 21.13 -23.13
N THR A 109 47.80 19.96 -22.64
CA THR A 109 46.69 19.77 -21.69
C THR A 109 47.11 19.50 -20.24
N VAL A 110 48.29 18.97 -19.98
CA VAL A 110 48.76 18.69 -18.62
C VAL A 110 49.86 19.69 -18.24
N ARG A 111 49.46 20.76 -17.57
CA ARG A 111 50.38 21.83 -17.13
C ARG A 111 51.14 21.40 -15.89
N GLY A 112 52.15 20.57 -16.05
CA GLY A 112 53.08 20.19 -15.01
C GLY A 112 54.53 20.39 -15.45
N GLU A 113 55.46 20.42 -14.53
CA GLU A 113 56.89 20.59 -14.78
C GLU A 113 57.57 19.24 -14.58
N ILE A 114 58.53 18.89 -15.47
CA ILE A 114 59.41 17.73 -15.29
C ILE A 114 60.80 18.24 -15.05
N LEU A 115 61.47 17.65 -14.07
CA LEU A 115 62.85 17.94 -13.71
C LEU A 115 63.67 16.69 -13.77
N TRP A 116 64.90 16.85 -14.21
CA TRP A 116 65.96 15.87 -14.03
C TRP A 116 66.89 16.35 -12.90
N LEU A 117 67.03 15.56 -11.84
CA LEU A 117 67.91 15.78 -10.72
C LEU A 117 69.12 14.84 -10.84
N ASP A 118 70.36 15.39 -10.59
CA ASP A 118 71.56 14.56 -10.51
C ASP A 118 71.65 13.77 -9.19
N GLN A 119 72.76 13.00 -9.04
CA GLN A 119 73.01 12.21 -7.81
C GLN A 119 73.11 13.03 -6.50
N ASP A 120 73.38 14.35 -6.62
CA ASP A 120 73.45 15.27 -5.50
C ASP A 120 72.17 16.06 -5.27
N GLY A 121 71.10 15.76 -6.07
CA GLY A 121 69.78 16.41 -5.99
C GLY A 121 69.72 17.80 -6.62
N LYS A 122 70.75 18.20 -7.46
CA LYS A 122 70.71 19.45 -8.21
C LYS A 122 69.93 19.29 -9.50
N VAL A 123 69.23 20.33 -9.96
CA VAL A 123 68.49 20.34 -11.21
C VAL A 123 69.43 20.44 -12.39
N VAL A 124 69.44 19.42 -13.23
CA VAL A 124 70.23 19.32 -14.47
C VAL A 124 69.46 19.81 -15.68
N ALA A 125 68.15 19.49 -15.74
CA ALA A 125 67.29 19.94 -16.78
C ALA A 125 65.88 20.25 -16.21
N ASP A 126 65.20 21.22 -16.80
CA ASP A 126 63.90 21.71 -16.39
C ASP A 126 63.02 21.92 -17.61
N SER A 127 61.86 21.24 -17.65
CA SER A 127 60.93 21.34 -18.80
C SER A 127 60.36 22.76 -19.01
N ALA A 128 60.29 23.57 -17.92
CA ALA A 128 59.77 24.93 -17.98
C ALA A 128 60.79 25.97 -18.46
N SER A 129 62.11 25.65 -18.44
CA SER A 129 63.18 26.59 -18.78
C SER A 129 64.39 25.90 -19.36
N ILE A 130 64.97 26.53 -20.40
CA ILE A 130 66.24 26.09 -20.99
C ILE A 130 67.40 26.22 -19.98
N THR A 131 67.33 27.25 -19.10
CA THR A 131 68.28 27.38 -17.99
C THR A 131 67.68 26.70 -16.77
N PRO A 132 68.28 25.61 -16.25
CA PRO A 132 67.78 24.93 -15.08
C PRO A 132 67.74 25.85 -13.85
N ARG A 133 66.72 25.69 -13.03
CA ARG A 133 66.58 26.42 -11.75
C ARG A 133 67.69 26.00 -10.79
N THR A 134 68.22 26.97 -10.02
CA THR A 134 69.23 26.73 -9.00
C THR A 134 68.58 26.21 -7.69
N ALA A 135 67.93 25.13 -7.72
CA ALA A 135 67.29 24.49 -6.56
C ALA A 135 67.95 23.16 -6.24
N SER A 136 68.09 22.85 -4.95
CA SER A 136 68.53 21.52 -4.50
C SER A 136 67.37 20.74 -3.89
N PHE A 137 67.28 19.49 -4.26
CA PHE A 137 66.28 18.51 -3.78
C PHE A 137 66.96 17.42 -2.92
N ALA A 138 68.23 17.61 -2.54
CA ALA A 138 69.01 16.66 -1.75
C ALA A 138 68.28 16.22 -0.46
N ASP A 139 67.62 17.14 0.23
CA ASP A 139 66.87 16.88 1.47
C ASP A 139 65.38 16.47 1.23
N ASN A 140 64.97 16.33 -0.02
CA ASN A 140 63.60 15.92 -0.32
C ASN A 140 63.39 14.44 0.04
N PRO A 141 62.36 14.10 0.84
CA PRO A 141 62.12 12.71 1.25
C PRO A 141 62.02 11.71 0.10
N ILE A 142 61.40 12.12 -1.02
CA ILE A 142 61.25 11.28 -2.20
C ILE A 142 62.58 11.03 -2.93
N PHE A 143 63.43 12.09 -3.02
CA PHE A 143 64.77 11.95 -3.55
C PHE A 143 65.60 10.99 -2.70
N GLN A 144 65.53 11.10 -1.38
CA GLN A 144 66.22 10.20 -0.46
C GLN A 144 65.68 8.75 -0.53
N GLU A 145 64.37 8.56 -0.77
CA GLU A 145 63.78 7.24 -0.97
C GLU A 145 64.35 6.56 -2.21
N HIS A 146 64.38 7.26 -3.33
CA HIS A 146 64.98 6.73 -4.58
C HIS A 146 66.50 6.46 -4.45
N ARG A 147 67.21 7.29 -3.66
CA ARG A 147 68.64 7.07 -3.44
C ARG A 147 68.93 5.81 -2.63
N ARG A 148 68.09 5.50 -1.63
CA ARG A 148 68.26 4.37 -0.71
C ARG A 148 67.75 3.04 -1.29
N ASN A 149 66.70 3.09 -2.09
CA ASN A 149 65.97 1.91 -2.51
C ASN A 149 65.99 1.77 -4.07
N PRO A 150 66.77 0.81 -4.61
CA PRO A 150 66.90 0.62 -6.06
C PRO A 150 65.63 0.20 -6.75
N ASP A 151 64.78 -0.58 -6.06
CA ASP A 151 63.56 -1.18 -6.63
C ASP A 151 62.31 -0.27 -6.46
N THR A 152 62.54 1.00 -6.15
CA THR A 152 61.45 1.98 -5.99
C THR A 152 60.91 2.34 -7.37
N GLY A 153 59.83 1.72 -7.82
CA GLY A 153 59.17 2.00 -9.09
C GLY A 153 58.71 3.48 -9.20
N LEU A 154 57.54 3.72 -9.71
CA LEU A 154 56.92 5.06 -9.68
C LEU A 154 56.48 5.40 -8.27
N VAL A 155 57.01 6.53 -7.74
CA VAL A 155 56.63 7.11 -6.41
C VAL A 155 55.73 8.29 -6.62
N ILE A 156 54.60 8.32 -5.89
CA ILE A 156 53.66 9.45 -5.84
C ILE A 156 53.82 10.14 -4.49
N SER A 157 54.08 11.46 -4.50
CA SER A 157 54.26 12.21 -3.27
C SER A 157 52.96 12.46 -2.51
N PRO A 158 52.98 12.68 -1.17
CA PRO A 158 51.95 13.44 -0.51
C PRO A 158 51.77 14.84 -1.14
N PRO A 159 50.60 15.50 -0.98
CA PRO A 159 50.43 16.86 -1.48
C PRO A 159 51.36 17.83 -0.78
N PHE A 160 51.97 18.74 -1.54
CA PHE A 160 52.84 19.78 -1.03
C PHE A 160 52.59 21.12 -1.71
N LYS A 161 52.97 22.23 -1.05
CA LYS A 161 52.86 23.55 -1.65
C LYS A 161 54.12 23.87 -2.46
N ALA A 162 53.92 24.50 -3.62
CA ALA A 162 55.05 25.03 -4.40
C ALA A 162 55.94 25.96 -3.53
N ARG A 163 57.26 25.75 -3.58
CA ARG A 163 58.23 26.54 -2.82
C ARG A 163 58.58 27.87 -3.49
N ALA A 164 58.31 28.00 -4.80
CA ALA A 164 58.59 29.20 -5.58
C ALA A 164 57.40 29.54 -6.47
N GLY A 165 57.11 30.82 -6.66
CA GLY A 165 55.98 31.32 -7.44
C GLY A 165 54.69 31.37 -6.63
N ASP A 166 53.57 31.35 -7.34
CA ASP A 166 52.25 31.36 -6.73
C ASP A 166 52.02 30.07 -5.88
N PRO A 167 51.64 30.18 -4.61
CA PRO A 167 51.49 29.00 -3.74
C PRO A 167 50.31 28.15 -4.15
N HIS A 168 50.58 27.16 -4.99
CA HIS A 168 49.60 26.17 -5.40
C HIS A 168 50.00 24.78 -4.90
N TRP A 169 48.95 23.94 -4.73
CA TRP A 169 49.18 22.59 -4.30
C TRP A 169 49.59 21.67 -5.48
N LEU A 170 50.60 20.84 -5.23
CA LEU A 170 51.22 19.92 -6.16
C LEU A 170 51.21 18.50 -5.62
N VAL A 171 51.21 17.54 -6.52
CA VAL A 171 51.61 16.15 -6.30
C VAL A 171 52.74 15.84 -7.28
N SER A 172 53.76 15.13 -6.86
CA SER A 172 54.85 14.75 -7.73
C SER A 172 54.83 13.24 -8.03
N PHE A 173 55.25 12.91 -9.23
CA PHE A 173 55.55 11.56 -9.73
C PHE A 173 57.01 11.49 -9.95
N SER A 174 57.70 10.41 -9.50
CA SER A 174 59.13 10.32 -9.62
C SER A 174 59.63 8.92 -9.87
N ARG A 175 60.71 8.84 -10.62
CA ARG A 175 61.43 7.58 -10.88
C ARG A 175 62.89 7.76 -10.65
N ARG A 176 63.52 6.71 -10.17
CA ARG A 176 64.97 6.60 -10.05
C ARG A 176 65.64 6.56 -11.43
N ILE A 177 66.77 7.24 -11.56
CA ILE A 177 67.65 7.14 -12.72
C ILE A 177 68.90 6.37 -12.28
N ASP A 178 69.24 5.29 -12.99
CA ASP A 178 70.47 4.54 -12.79
C ASP A 178 71.44 4.81 -13.93
N GLY A 179 72.70 4.88 -13.62
CA GLY A 179 73.76 4.99 -14.58
C GLY A 179 74.02 3.67 -15.31
N ALA A 180 74.88 3.66 -16.30
CA ALA A 180 75.29 2.46 -17.06
C ALA A 180 75.94 1.37 -16.17
N ASP A 181 76.44 1.75 -14.99
CA ASP A 181 77.01 0.85 -13.97
C ASP A 181 75.98 0.37 -12.95
N GLY A 182 74.70 0.70 -13.12
CA GLY A 182 73.59 0.33 -12.24
C GLY A 182 73.56 1.12 -10.92
N LYS A 183 74.47 2.13 -10.75
CA LYS A 183 74.46 2.95 -9.57
C LYS A 183 73.47 4.12 -9.71
N PHE A 184 73.05 4.67 -8.56
CA PHE A 184 72.19 5.86 -8.49
C PHE A 184 72.82 7.03 -9.23
N ALA A 185 72.18 7.51 -10.28
CA ALA A 185 72.62 8.66 -11.10
C ALA A 185 71.72 9.90 -10.93
N GLY A 186 70.52 9.74 -10.29
CA GLY A 186 69.60 10.83 -10.06
C GLY A 186 68.14 10.43 -10.00
N VAL A 187 67.27 11.42 -10.16
CA VAL A 187 65.81 11.22 -10.13
C VAL A 187 65.15 12.04 -11.25
N ALA A 188 64.25 11.40 -11.99
CA ALA A 188 63.27 12.09 -12.83
C ALA A 188 62.03 12.39 -12.02
N ILE A 189 61.61 13.67 -11.95
CA ILE A 189 60.47 14.13 -11.14
C ILE A 189 59.54 14.95 -12.02
N GLY A 190 58.24 14.60 -12.04
CA GLY A 190 57.17 15.38 -12.64
C GLY A 190 56.23 15.89 -11.56
N ALA A 191 55.84 17.18 -11.63
CA ALA A 191 54.91 17.76 -10.66
C ALA A 191 53.60 18.17 -11.37
N MET A 192 52.47 17.71 -10.85
CA MET A 192 51.14 18.07 -11.33
C MET A 192 50.42 18.99 -10.34
N ARG A 193 49.74 20.00 -10.88
CA ARG A 193 48.91 20.90 -10.06
C ARG A 193 47.60 20.21 -9.68
N LEU A 194 47.24 20.20 -8.41
CA LEU A 194 46.02 19.61 -7.91
C LEU A 194 44.74 20.36 -8.36
N SER A 195 44.91 21.65 -8.81
CA SER A 195 43.81 22.39 -9.47
C SER A 195 43.26 21.68 -10.70
N HIS A 196 44.08 20.88 -11.38
CA HIS A 196 43.63 20.07 -12.52
C HIS A 196 42.46 19.15 -12.15
N PHE A 197 42.55 18.46 -11.03
CA PHE A 197 41.47 17.62 -10.54
C PHE A 197 40.23 18.43 -10.16
N ASN A 198 40.41 19.59 -9.52
CA ASN A 198 39.30 20.47 -9.18
C ASN A 198 38.58 20.97 -10.43
N ASP A 199 39.30 21.31 -11.49
CA ASP A 199 38.72 21.78 -12.74
C ASP A 199 37.98 20.64 -13.50
N MET A 200 38.48 19.41 -13.41
CA MET A 200 37.78 18.22 -13.89
C MET A 200 36.51 17.95 -13.09
N PHE A 201 36.57 17.98 -11.77
CA PHE A 201 35.43 17.73 -10.89
C PHE A 201 34.30 18.77 -11.08
N LYS A 202 34.64 20.05 -11.32
CA LYS A 202 33.64 21.09 -11.61
C LYS A 202 32.81 20.87 -12.88
N ARG A 203 33.29 20.04 -13.82
CA ARG A 203 32.58 19.69 -15.04
C ARG A 203 31.60 18.54 -14.86
N LEU A 204 31.64 17.88 -13.70
CA LEU A 204 30.81 16.74 -13.38
C LEU A 204 29.65 17.20 -12.49
N ASP A 205 28.44 16.92 -12.95
CA ASP A 205 27.23 17.17 -12.15
C ASP A 205 27.00 16.00 -11.20
N VAL A 206 27.22 16.25 -9.92
CA VAL A 206 26.98 15.26 -8.84
C VAL A 206 25.80 15.63 -7.94
N GLY A 207 25.10 16.74 -8.27
CA GLY A 207 24.00 17.30 -7.48
C GLY A 207 24.42 18.47 -6.60
N HIS A 208 23.45 19.17 -6.00
CA HIS A 208 23.70 20.43 -5.29
C HIS A 208 24.38 20.25 -3.94
N ASP A 209 23.97 19.26 -3.14
CA ASP A 209 24.54 18.98 -1.82
C ASP A 209 25.41 17.71 -1.88
N SER A 210 26.40 17.76 -2.77
CA SER A 210 27.26 16.62 -3.10
C SER A 210 28.72 17.05 -3.16
N SER A 211 29.64 16.11 -2.99
CA SER A 211 31.05 16.37 -3.18
C SER A 211 31.80 15.21 -3.82
N ILE A 212 32.88 15.56 -4.53
CA ILE A 212 33.87 14.62 -5.04
C ILE A 212 35.16 14.88 -4.25
N ASN A 213 35.72 13.85 -3.66
CA ASN A 213 36.95 13.94 -2.85
C ASN A 213 37.95 12.92 -3.38
N LEU A 214 39.16 13.39 -3.66
CA LEU A 214 40.31 12.54 -3.96
C LEU A 214 41.24 12.58 -2.76
N MET A 215 41.57 11.45 -2.20
CA MET A 215 42.44 11.29 -1.04
C MET A 215 43.52 10.27 -1.31
N ASN A 216 44.65 10.35 -0.61
CA ASN A 216 45.56 9.22 -0.60
C ASN A 216 45.12 8.15 0.43
N VAL A 217 45.75 6.99 0.42
CA VAL A 217 45.43 5.87 1.35
C VAL A 217 45.76 6.21 2.82
N GLU A 218 46.53 7.26 3.07
CA GLU A 218 46.84 7.78 4.41
C GLU A 218 45.76 8.77 4.90
N GLY A 219 44.75 9.04 4.05
CA GLY A 219 43.61 9.91 4.38
C GLY A 219 43.86 11.39 4.17
N ARG A 220 44.94 11.81 3.44
CA ARG A 220 45.17 13.22 3.12
C ARG A 220 44.33 13.63 1.89
N LEU A 221 43.61 14.73 2.01
CA LEU A 221 42.85 15.31 0.92
C LEU A 221 43.74 15.90 -0.15
N LEU A 222 43.60 15.45 -1.40
CA LEU A 222 44.36 15.94 -2.57
C LEU A 222 43.54 16.93 -3.40
N ALA A 223 42.27 16.62 -3.63
CA ALA A 223 41.39 17.48 -4.39
C ALA A 223 39.94 17.31 -3.91
N ARG A 224 39.19 18.40 -3.97
CA ARG A 224 37.77 18.41 -3.59
C ARG A 224 36.99 19.37 -4.48
N ASN A 225 35.83 18.91 -4.91
CA ASN A 225 34.78 19.78 -5.39
C ASN A 225 33.54 19.55 -4.51
N ALA A 226 33.11 20.60 -3.82
CA ALA A 226 31.87 20.61 -3.05
C ALA A 226 30.96 21.70 -3.62
N THR A 227 29.72 21.34 -3.87
CA THR A 227 28.75 22.25 -4.52
C THR A 227 28.17 23.27 -3.53
N GLU A 228 28.24 22.98 -2.22
CA GLU A 228 27.71 23.88 -1.19
C GLU A 228 28.81 24.64 -0.39
N PRO A 229 28.56 25.94 -0.11
CA PRO A 229 29.47 26.76 0.69
C PRO A 229 29.62 26.28 2.14
N SER A 230 28.61 25.60 2.70
CA SER A 230 28.66 25.06 4.08
C SER A 230 29.68 23.96 4.24
N VAL A 231 29.88 23.14 3.21
CA VAL A 231 30.84 22.05 3.14
C VAL A 231 32.23 22.54 2.77
N GLN A 232 32.36 23.74 2.17
CA GLN A 232 33.63 24.33 1.76
C GLN A 232 34.40 24.98 2.91
N ARG A 233 33.76 25.27 4.05
CA ARG A 233 34.29 26.20 5.03
C ARG A 233 35.48 25.70 5.87
N ASN A 234 35.68 24.41 6.05
CA ASN A 234 36.63 23.91 7.04
C ASN A 234 37.69 22.92 6.54
N GLU A 235 37.63 22.43 5.30
CA GLU A 235 38.54 21.40 4.82
C GLU A 235 39.40 21.90 3.67
N GLN A 236 40.70 21.91 3.92
CA GLN A 236 41.71 22.35 2.95
C GLN A 236 42.45 21.13 2.36
N ILE A 237 42.98 21.31 1.15
CA ILE A 237 43.93 20.35 0.57
C ILE A 237 45.05 20.11 1.55
N GLY A 238 45.35 18.85 1.82
CA GLY A 238 46.35 18.42 2.81
C GLY A 238 45.77 18.00 4.16
N ASP A 239 44.48 18.30 4.45
CA ASP A 239 43.83 17.87 5.69
C ASP A 239 43.74 16.35 5.79
N SER A 240 43.81 15.85 7.03
CA SER A 240 43.79 14.41 7.29
C SER A 240 42.39 13.90 7.70
N PHE A 241 41.93 12.91 7.01
CA PHE A 241 40.71 12.15 7.27
C PHE A 241 40.96 10.79 7.95
N ALA A 242 42.24 10.47 8.23
CA ALA A 242 42.65 9.16 8.74
C ALA A 242 41.95 8.72 10.04
N SER A 243 41.61 9.68 10.92
CA SER A 243 40.93 9.42 12.18
C SER A 243 39.41 9.21 12.03
N ARG A 244 38.82 9.60 10.90
CA ARG A 244 37.37 9.57 10.70
C ARG A 244 36.87 8.13 10.51
N PRO A 245 35.81 7.71 11.21
CA PRO A 245 35.27 6.35 11.09
C PRO A 245 34.89 5.97 9.65
N ASN A 246 34.26 6.91 8.91
CA ASN A 246 33.83 6.68 7.52
C ASN A 246 35.06 6.41 6.63
N PHE A 247 36.19 7.13 6.80
CA PHE A 247 37.38 6.89 6.01
C PHE A 247 37.99 5.50 6.27
N ARG A 248 38.04 5.07 7.55
CA ARG A 248 38.51 3.72 7.89
C ARG A 248 37.65 2.63 7.24
N ARG A 249 36.33 2.86 7.20
CA ARG A 249 35.41 1.95 6.54
C ARG A 249 35.66 1.88 5.02
N LEU A 250 35.83 3.04 4.36
CA LEU A 250 36.20 3.10 2.93
C LEU A 250 37.45 2.29 2.62
N LEU A 251 38.48 2.41 3.45
CA LEU A 251 39.72 1.65 3.26
C LEU A 251 39.56 0.16 3.47
N ALA A 252 38.76 -0.25 4.43
CA ALA A 252 38.50 -1.66 4.73
C ALA A 252 37.70 -2.35 3.63
N GLU A 253 36.69 -1.66 3.08
CA GLU A 253 35.81 -2.23 2.02
C GLU A 253 36.44 -2.11 0.61
N GLY A 254 37.35 -1.17 0.40
CA GLY A 254 38.04 -0.95 -0.88
C GLY A 254 37.19 -0.26 -1.93
N ASN A 255 36.12 -0.87 -2.40
CA ASN A 255 35.16 -0.32 -3.38
C ASN A 255 33.74 -0.59 -2.92
N GLY A 256 32.83 0.34 -3.15
CA GLY A 256 31.43 0.14 -2.79
C GLY A 256 30.64 1.42 -2.53
N SER A 257 29.52 1.23 -1.83
CA SER A 257 28.71 2.35 -1.38
C SER A 257 28.06 2.03 -0.04
N PHE A 258 27.92 3.04 0.82
CA PHE A 258 27.18 2.95 2.07
C PHE A 258 26.60 4.31 2.48
N THR A 259 25.57 4.29 3.30
CA THR A 259 25.00 5.49 3.91
C THR A 259 25.53 5.65 5.33
N ALA A 260 26.01 6.84 5.67
CA ALA A 260 26.48 7.19 7.02
C ALA A 260 26.30 8.68 7.30
N SER A 261 26.30 9.06 8.57
CA SER A 261 26.36 10.47 8.97
C SER A 261 27.74 11.04 8.64
N SER A 262 27.73 12.21 8.01
CA SER A 262 28.95 13.00 7.79
C SER A 262 29.49 13.53 9.13
N ALA A 263 30.79 13.44 9.30
CA ALA A 263 31.44 13.97 10.49
C ALA A 263 31.47 15.50 10.53
N ASP A 264 31.20 16.15 9.38
CA ASP A 264 31.36 17.61 9.23
C ASP A 264 30.08 18.37 9.59
N ASP A 265 28.90 17.82 9.21
CA ASP A 265 27.61 18.48 9.37
C ASP A 265 26.57 17.59 10.03
N GLY A 266 26.91 16.33 10.36
CA GLY A 266 25.99 15.35 10.95
C GLY A 266 24.89 14.83 10.00
N GLN A 267 24.84 15.31 8.74
CA GLN A 267 23.84 14.90 7.79
C GLN A 267 24.10 13.49 7.26
N LEU A 268 23.02 12.76 6.95
CA LEU A 268 23.12 11.45 6.29
C LEU A 268 23.51 11.64 4.83
N ARG A 269 24.62 10.99 4.45
CA ARG A 269 25.16 11.03 3.09
C ARG A 269 25.37 9.62 2.55
N LEU A 270 25.12 9.46 1.27
CA LEU A 270 25.48 8.27 0.50
C LEU A 270 26.92 8.45 0.03
N TYR A 271 27.80 7.55 0.47
CA TYR A 271 29.20 7.47 0.06
C TYR A 271 29.32 6.41 -1.02
N THR A 272 29.84 6.79 -2.19
CA THR A 272 30.23 5.86 -3.26
C THR A 272 31.70 6.04 -3.54
N PHE A 273 32.49 4.97 -3.49
CA PHE A 273 33.94 5.07 -3.47
C PHE A 273 34.62 3.93 -4.21
N ALA A 274 35.86 4.21 -4.65
CA ALA A 274 36.77 3.20 -5.18
C ALA A 274 38.21 3.55 -4.83
N ARG A 275 39.03 2.51 -4.61
CA ARG A 275 40.50 2.63 -4.69
C ARG A 275 40.90 2.70 -6.14
N VAL A 276 41.71 3.67 -6.48
CA VAL A 276 42.25 3.82 -7.83
C VAL A 276 43.23 2.68 -8.10
N GLN A 277 43.00 1.93 -9.14
CA GLN A 277 43.79 0.72 -9.45
C GLN A 277 45.28 1.07 -9.67
N GLY A 278 46.16 0.37 -8.97
CA GLY A 278 47.61 0.54 -9.11
C GLY A 278 48.16 1.80 -8.47
N LEU A 279 47.34 2.63 -7.81
CA LEU A 279 47.74 3.90 -7.19
C LEU A 279 47.33 3.96 -5.71
N PRO A 280 48.10 4.63 -4.84
CA PRO A 280 47.74 4.78 -3.43
C PRO A 280 46.70 5.90 -3.24
N LEU A 281 45.62 5.87 -4.02
CA LEU A 281 44.57 6.88 -4.06
C LEU A 281 43.19 6.26 -3.83
N VAL A 282 42.32 7.05 -3.20
CA VAL A 282 40.90 6.71 -2.97
C VAL A 282 40.04 7.86 -3.46
N LEU A 283 39.08 7.52 -4.30
CA LEU A 283 38.09 8.45 -4.82
C LEU A 283 36.77 8.24 -4.10
N VAL A 284 36.15 9.31 -3.64
CA VAL A 284 34.86 9.26 -2.92
C VAL A 284 33.92 10.31 -3.48
N VAL A 285 32.75 9.87 -3.91
CA VAL A 285 31.62 10.73 -4.23
C VAL A 285 30.63 10.65 -3.09
N THR A 286 30.24 11.79 -2.53
CA THR A 286 29.23 11.88 -1.47
C THR A 286 28.00 12.61 -1.99
N GLN A 287 26.83 12.08 -1.74
CA GLN A 287 25.55 12.68 -2.10
C GLN A 287 24.67 12.81 -0.84
N SER A 288 23.94 13.92 -0.71
CA SER A 288 22.99 14.06 0.40
C SER A 288 21.80 13.12 0.23
N VAL A 289 21.48 12.37 1.27
CA VAL A 289 20.30 11.49 1.30
C VAL A 289 19.02 12.30 1.12
N SER A 290 18.97 13.54 1.59
CA SER A 290 17.82 14.42 1.42
C SER A 290 17.60 14.80 -0.04
N GLU A 291 18.65 14.96 -0.82
CA GLU A 291 18.60 15.25 -2.25
C GLU A 291 18.23 14.00 -3.05
N VAL A 292 18.91 12.88 -2.80
CA VAL A 292 18.63 11.58 -3.45
C VAL A 292 17.15 11.20 -3.34
N TYR A 293 16.55 11.37 -2.16
CA TYR A 293 15.15 11.04 -1.97
C TYR A 293 14.18 12.22 -2.11
N GLY A 294 14.64 13.42 -2.42
CA GLY A 294 13.84 14.64 -2.43
C GLY A 294 12.65 14.57 -3.41
N ALA A 295 12.91 14.12 -4.65
CA ALA A 295 11.88 13.91 -5.65
C ALA A 295 10.90 12.82 -5.24
N TRP A 296 11.43 11.68 -4.78
CA TRP A 296 10.61 10.56 -4.31
C TRP A 296 9.70 10.96 -3.14
N LYS A 297 10.22 11.70 -2.14
CA LYS A 297 9.41 12.16 -1.00
C LYS A 297 8.21 13.00 -1.44
N ARG A 298 8.40 13.93 -2.39
CA ARG A 298 7.32 14.77 -2.92
C ARG A 298 6.26 13.91 -3.62
N THR A 299 6.67 12.98 -4.48
CA THR A 299 5.78 12.03 -5.15
C THR A 299 5.06 11.14 -4.15
N ALA A 300 5.79 10.61 -3.15
CA ALA A 300 5.22 9.73 -2.12
C ALA A 300 4.13 10.44 -1.29
N ILE A 301 4.37 11.70 -0.89
CA ILE A 301 3.37 12.51 -0.16
C ILE A 301 2.13 12.72 -1.03
N LEU A 302 2.31 13.11 -2.28
CA LEU A 302 1.21 13.38 -3.22
C LEU A 302 0.37 12.11 -3.46
N VAL A 303 1.02 10.99 -3.79
CA VAL A 303 0.34 9.70 -4.03
C VAL A 303 -0.36 9.19 -2.77
N SER A 304 0.30 9.28 -1.61
CA SER A 304 -0.30 8.85 -0.34
C SER A 304 -1.51 9.68 0.03
N THR A 305 -1.45 11.01 -0.19
CA THR A 305 -2.58 11.92 0.08
C THR A 305 -3.75 11.63 -0.85
N ALA A 306 -3.50 11.48 -2.15
CA ALA A 306 -4.53 11.13 -3.13
C ALA A 306 -5.16 9.76 -2.81
N THR A 307 -4.35 8.78 -2.44
CA THR A 307 -4.82 7.45 -2.03
C THR A 307 -5.69 7.52 -0.76
N ALA A 308 -5.29 8.31 0.23
CA ALA A 308 -6.07 8.50 1.45
C ALA A 308 -7.45 9.12 1.16
N VAL A 309 -7.51 10.15 0.32
CA VAL A 309 -8.78 10.77 -0.10
C VAL A 309 -9.66 9.76 -0.83
N LEU A 310 -9.09 8.97 -1.76
CA LEU A 310 -9.82 7.92 -2.48
C LEU A 310 -10.38 6.86 -1.52
N CYS A 311 -9.57 6.36 -0.60
CA CYS A 311 -9.98 5.35 0.38
C CYS A 311 -11.10 5.86 1.30
N ILE A 312 -11.00 7.11 1.78
CA ILE A 312 -12.04 7.76 2.57
C ILE A 312 -13.33 7.87 1.75
N GLY A 313 -13.24 8.27 0.48
CA GLY A 313 -14.37 8.36 -0.43
C GLY A 313 -15.07 7.02 -0.64
N ILE A 314 -14.30 5.94 -0.86
CA ILE A 314 -14.85 4.57 -1.02
C ILE A 314 -15.59 4.14 0.25
N LEU A 315 -15.00 4.32 1.43
CA LEU A 315 -15.62 3.96 2.69
C LEU A 315 -16.87 4.79 2.98
N TRP A 316 -16.82 6.09 2.71
CA TRP A 316 -17.97 6.98 2.88
C TRP A 316 -19.13 6.59 1.95
N LEU A 317 -18.83 6.33 0.66
CA LEU A 317 -19.83 5.91 -0.32
C LEU A 317 -20.45 4.54 0.05
N SER A 318 -19.62 3.60 0.51
CA SER A 318 -20.07 2.29 0.99
C SER A 318 -21.05 2.42 2.17
N GLN A 319 -20.72 3.28 3.14
CA GLN A 319 -21.61 3.54 4.29
C GLN A 319 -22.93 4.22 3.88
N MET A 320 -22.84 5.18 2.96
CA MET A 320 -24.02 5.88 2.44
C MET A 320 -24.96 4.90 1.73
N LEU A 321 -24.42 4.06 0.85
CA LEU A 321 -25.17 3.03 0.12
C LEU A 321 -25.78 1.99 1.07
N GLY A 322 -25.02 1.55 2.07
CA GLY A 322 -25.51 0.62 3.11
C GLY A 322 -26.69 1.19 3.91
N ARG A 323 -26.64 2.48 4.25
CA ARG A 323 -27.76 3.19 4.94
C ARG A 323 -29.00 3.27 4.06
N GLU A 324 -28.84 3.58 2.77
CA GLU A 324 -29.93 3.67 1.81
C GLU A 324 -30.60 2.31 1.57
N LEU A 325 -29.81 1.24 1.40
CA LEU A 325 -30.34 -0.13 1.30
C LEU A 325 -31.14 -0.54 2.54
N LYS A 326 -30.68 -0.18 3.73
CA LYS A 326 -31.39 -0.45 4.98
C LYS A 326 -32.74 0.32 5.05
N ARG A 327 -32.74 1.59 4.64
CA ARG A 327 -33.96 2.42 4.61
C ARG A 327 -35.01 1.86 3.65
N ARG A 328 -34.61 1.49 2.43
CA ARG A 328 -35.51 0.90 1.44
C ARG A 328 -36.15 -0.38 1.94
N ARG A 329 -35.37 -1.27 2.55
CA ARG A 329 -35.91 -2.52 3.13
C ARG A 329 -36.87 -2.28 4.29
N SER A 330 -36.64 -1.29 5.14
CA SER A 330 -37.57 -0.98 6.21
C SER A 330 -38.88 -0.42 5.66
N ALA A 331 -38.82 0.41 4.62
CA ALA A 331 -40.01 0.92 3.94
C ALA A 331 -40.81 -0.21 3.24
N GLU A 332 -40.13 -1.13 2.56
CA GLU A 332 -40.78 -2.31 1.95
C GLU A 332 -41.49 -3.18 2.99
N ARG A 333 -40.85 -3.46 4.14
CA ARG A 333 -41.48 -4.20 5.25
C ARG A 333 -42.70 -3.50 5.81
N SER A 334 -42.64 -2.18 5.99
CA SER A 334 -43.79 -1.40 6.47
C SER A 334 -44.94 -1.43 5.48
N LEU A 335 -44.66 -1.39 4.18
CA LEU A 335 -45.71 -1.55 3.13
C LEU A 335 -46.29 -2.97 3.14
N GLU A 336 -45.49 -4.01 3.37
CA GLU A 336 -45.97 -5.38 3.51
C GLU A 336 -46.87 -5.58 4.74
N GLU A 337 -46.51 -4.93 5.88
CA GLU A 337 -47.32 -4.93 7.10
C GLU A 337 -48.67 -4.23 6.88
N LEU A 338 -48.67 -3.09 6.21
CA LEU A 338 -49.92 -2.38 5.85
C LEU A 338 -50.81 -3.19 4.94
N ALA A 339 -50.26 -4.08 4.10
CA ALA A 339 -51.03 -4.99 3.21
C ALA A 339 -51.45 -6.29 3.90
N ALA A 340 -51.27 -6.50 5.19
CA ALA A 340 -51.54 -7.73 5.92
C ALA A 340 -52.95 -7.79 6.53
N THR A 341 -53.67 -6.67 6.61
CA THR A 341 -54.99 -6.54 7.22
C THR A 341 -56.09 -6.35 6.18
N ASP A 342 -57.31 -6.76 6.51
CA ASP A 342 -58.54 -6.44 5.76
C ASP A 342 -59.02 -5.05 6.09
N SER A 343 -59.18 -4.18 5.09
CA SER A 343 -59.48 -2.77 5.26
C SER A 343 -60.87 -2.48 5.88
N LEU A 344 -61.81 -3.43 5.78
CA LEU A 344 -63.16 -3.29 6.35
C LEU A 344 -63.19 -3.68 7.83
N THR A 345 -62.60 -4.83 8.15
CA THR A 345 -62.77 -5.49 9.45
C THR A 345 -61.59 -5.29 10.41
N GLY A 346 -60.43 -4.87 9.91
CA GLY A 346 -59.19 -4.76 10.68
C GLY A 346 -58.52 -6.08 11.07
N LEU A 347 -59.15 -7.21 10.75
CA LEU A 347 -58.57 -8.54 10.94
C LEU A 347 -57.51 -8.83 9.89
N ALA A 348 -56.75 -9.89 10.07
CA ALA A 348 -55.85 -10.38 9.04
C ALA A 348 -56.60 -10.64 7.73
N ASN A 349 -55.99 -10.29 6.60
CA ASN A 349 -56.59 -10.62 5.30
C ASN A 349 -56.26 -12.09 4.89
N ARG A 350 -56.88 -12.56 3.82
CA ARG A 350 -56.68 -13.91 3.30
C ARG A 350 -55.23 -14.27 3.06
N ARG A 351 -54.42 -13.31 2.55
CA ARG A 351 -52.97 -13.52 2.31
C ARG A 351 -52.21 -13.78 3.60
N GLN A 352 -52.48 -12.99 4.64
CA GLN A 352 -51.87 -13.17 5.96
C GLN A 352 -52.31 -14.47 6.62
N LEU A 353 -53.61 -14.85 6.45
CA LEU A 353 -54.11 -16.13 6.89
C LEU A 353 -53.35 -17.31 6.24
N ASP A 354 -53.20 -17.31 4.92
CA ASP A 354 -52.50 -18.38 4.19
C ASP A 354 -51.05 -18.52 4.64
N GLN A 355 -50.36 -17.41 4.89
CA GLN A 355 -48.99 -17.41 5.40
C GLN A 355 -48.90 -17.98 6.81
N THR A 356 -49.83 -17.60 7.68
CA THR A 356 -49.88 -18.08 9.08
C THR A 356 -50.24 -19.53 9.15
N LEU A 357 -51.23 -20.00 8.39
CA LEU A 357 -51.61 -21.40 8.32
C LEU A 357 -50.42 -22.28 7.91
N ARG A 358 -49.69 -21.92 6.85
CA ARG A 358 -48.54 -22.69 6.41
C ARG A 358 -47.43 -22.71 7.48
N ARG A 359 -47.22 -21.61 8.16
CA ARG A 359 -46.20 -21.49 9.22
C ARG A 359 -46.56 -22.35 10.43
N GLU A 360 -47.80 -22.22 10.93
CA GLU A 360 -48.24 -22.95 12.13
C GLU A 360 -48.45 -24.45 11.83
N TRP A 361 -48.84 -24.80 10.61
CA TRP A 361 -48.85 -26.19 10.16
C TRP A 361 -47.44 -26.82 10.21
N ALA A 362 -46.43 -26.17 9.60
CA ALA A 362 -45.06 -26.65 9.62
C ALA A 362 -44.50 -26.73 11.05
N ARG A 363 -44.91 -25.80 11.91
CA ARG A 363 -44.57 -25.84 13.34
C ARG A 363 -45.22 -27.03 14.05
N ALA A 364 -46.55 -27.22 13.87
CA ALA A 364 -47.29 -28.32 14.50
C ALA A 364 -46.70 -29.69 14.15
N GLN A 365 -46.35 -29.92 12.87
CA GLN A 365 -45.69 -31.16 12.45
C GLN A 365 -44.34 -31.37 13.12
N ARG A 366 -43.53 -30.31 13.21
CA ARG A 366 -42.18 -30.40 13.82
C ARG A 366 -42.22 -30.58 15.33
N THR A 367 -43.14 -29.89 16.01
CA THR A 367 -43.23 -29.90 17.48
C THR A 367 -44.17 -31.00 18.00
N GLN A 368 -44.82 -31.72 17.10
CA GLN A 368 -45.83 -32.74 17.42
C GLN A 368 -46.90 -32.19 18.38
N ARG A 369 -47.43 -30.99 18.04
CA ARG A 369 -48.51 -30.32 18.76
C ARG A 369 -49.72 -30.13 17.89
N PRO A 370 -50.93 -30.15 18.46
CA PRO A 370 -52.18 -30.01 17.71
C PRO A 370 -52.33 -28.58 17.18
N VAL A 371 -53.04 -28.42 16.07
CA VAL A 371 -53.51 -27.13 15.56
C VAL A 371 -54.93 -27.26 15.14
N ALA A 372 -55.76 -26.28 15.51
CA ALA A 372 -57.15 -26.20 15.11
C ALA A 372 -57.42 -24.99 14.21
N VAL A 373 -58.39 -25.14 13.36
CA VAL A 373 -58.93 -24.07 12.51
C VAL A 373 -60.42 -24.00 12.66
N LEU A 374 -60.94 -22.80 12.83
CA LEU A 374 -62.36 -22.52 12.84
C LEU A 374 -62.75 -21.83 11.52
N MET A 375 -63.63 -22.43 10.73
CA MET A 375 -64.30 -21.78 9.59
C MET A 375 -65.58 -21.19 10.10
N ILE A 376 -65.77 -19.89 9.95
CA ILE A 376 -66.84 -19.11 10.53
C ILE A 376 -67.57 -18.38 9.41
N ASP A 377 -68.89 -18.49 9.36
CA ASP A 377 -69.71 -17.80 8.35
C ASP A 377 -70.91 -17.13 9.00
N VAL A 378 -71.21 -15.91 8.55
CA VAL A 378 -72.32 -15.11 9.07
C VAL A 378 -73.64 -15.61 8.48
N ASP A 379 -74.50 -16.11 9.37
CA ASP A 379 -75.78 -16.73 8.96
C ASP A 379 -76.72 -15.72 8.28
N HIS A 380 -77.30 -16.13 7.16
CA HIS A 380 -78.31 -15.34 6.41
C HIS A 380 -77.81 -13.92 6.00
N PHE A 381 -76.48 -13.70 5.86
CA PHE A 381 -75.88 -12.41 5.55
C PHE A 381 -76.40 -11.77 4.26
N ARG A 382 -76.63 -12.57 3.22
CA ARG A 382 -77.30 -12.10 1.98
C ARG A 382 -78.66 -11.47 2.25
N GLY A 383 -79.50 -12.10 3.08
CA GLY A 383 -80.82 -11.61 3.45
C GLY A 383 -80.73 -10.37 4.37
N PHE A 384 -79.66 -10.28 5.20
CA PHE A 384 -79.36 -9.14 5.97
C PHE A 384 -79.02 -7.92 5.10
N ASN A 385 -78.16 -8.09 4.09
CA ASN A 385 -77.82 -7.04 3.12
C ASN A 385 -79.00 -6.56 2.31
N GLN A 386 -79.94 -7.47 1.97
CA GLN A 386 -81.19 -7.07 1.27
C GLN A 386 -82.06 -6.15 2.14
N ARG A 387 -82.08 -6.32 3.47
CA ARG A 387 -82.89 -5.50 4.38
C ARG A 387 -82.22 -4.19 4.77
N HIS A 388 -80.91 -4.21 4.99
CA HIS A 388 -80.14 -3.07 5.60
C HIS A 388 -79.19 -2.39 4.63
N GLY A 389 -79.13 -2.86 3.37
CA GLY A 389 -78.17 -2.37 2.39
C GLY A 389 -76.73 -2.84 2.68
N HIS A 390 -75.84 -2.59 1.74
CA HIS A 390 -74.42 -2.96 1.87
C HIS A 390 -73.73 -2.25 3.03
N HIS A 391 -74.10 -1.00 3.33
CA HIS A 391 -73.55 -0.27 4.43
C HIS A 391 -73.88 -0.87 5.80
N GLY A 392 -75.12 -1.36 5.96
CA GLY A 392 -75.53 -2.13 7.14
C GLY A 392 -74.75 -3.45 7.28
N GLY A 393 -74.57 -4.14 6.13
CA GLY A 393 -73.74 -5.35 6.09
C GLY A 393 -72.28 -5.15 6.46
N ASP A 394 -71.69 -4.09 5.96
CA ASP A 394 -70.30 -3.73 6.32
C ASP A 394 -70.15 -3.46 7.82
N GLU A 395 -71.14 -2.79 8.43
CA GLU A 395 -71.11 -2.54 9.89
C GLU A 395 -71.37 -3.85 10.67
N ALA A 396 -72.23 -4.74 10.21
CA ALA A 396 -72.40 -6.05 10.80
C ALA A 396 -71.13 -6.88 10.75
N LEU A 397 -70.40 -6.87 9.60
CA LEU A 397 -69.11 -7.55 9.47
C LEU A 397 -68.04 -6.96 10.42
N ARG A 398 -67.99 -5.65 10.62
CA ARG A 398 -67.08 -5.03 11.59
C ARG A 398 -67.36 -5.48 13.03
N ARG A 399 -68.64 -5.52 13.42
CA ARG A 399 -69.09 -6.01 14.73
C ARG A 399 -68.78 -7.46 14.97
N VAL A 400 -69.06 -8.33 13.97
CA VAL A 400 -68.74 -9.74 14.03
C VAL A 400 -67.21 -9.95 14.12
N ALA A 401 -66.43 -9.23 13.32
CA ALA A 401 -64.99 -9.27 13.38
C ALA A 401 -64.45 -8.87 14.79
N GLY A 402 -65.02 -7.82 15.35
CA GLY A 402 -64.72 -7.38 16.73
C GLY A 402 -65.03 -8.47 17.78
N ALA A 403 -66.18 -9.12 17.66
CA ALA A 403 -66.56 -10.24 18.55
C ALA A 403 -65.66 -11.45 18.42
N ILE A 404 -65.23 -11.79 17.21
CA ILE A 404 -64.27 -12.86 16.94
C ILE A 404 -62.95 -12.49 17.58
N ALA A 405 -62.38 -11.29 17.32
CA ALA A 405 -61.11 -10.83 17.86
C ALA A 405 -61.12 -10.83 19.39
N ALA A 406 -62.17 -10.31 20.02
CA ALA A 406 -62.32 -10.29 21.46
C ALA A 406 -62.43 -11.68 22.10
N SER A 407 -62.76 -12.69 21.32
CA SER A 407 -62.82 -14.07 21.79
C SER A 407 -61.45 -14.78 21.76
N LEU A 408 -60.52 -14.28 21.00
CA LEU A 408 -59.14 -14.82 20.92
C LEU A 408 -58.27 -14.20 21.98
N LEU A 409 -57.93 -14.94 23.03
CA LEU A 409 -57.22 -14.45 24.19
C LEU A 409 -55.69 -14.66 24.13
N ARG A 410 -55.22 -15.49 23.21
CA ARG A 410 -53.79 -15.83 23.09
C ARG A 410 -53.16 -15.02 21.95
N PRO A 411 -51.98 -14.47 22.15
CA PRO A 411 -51.27 -13.76 21.06
C PRO A 411 -50.91 -14.63 19.85
N THR A 412 -50.94 -15.97 20.02
CA THR A 412 -50.65 -16.93 18.98
C THR A 412 -51.86 -17.23 18.08
N ASP A 413 -53.05 -16.91 18.55
CA ASP A 413 -54.30 -17.13 17.81
C ASP A 413 -54.47 -16.03 16.76
N LEU A 414 -54.90 -16.38 15.57
CA LEU A 414 -55.15 -15.44 14.48
C LEU A 414 -56.63 -15.46 14.06
N ALA A 415 -57.26 -14.29 13.98
CA ALA A 415 -58.51 -14.14 13.24
C ALA A 415 -58.23 -13.48 11.88
N ALA A 416 -58.86 -13.96 10.84
CA ALA A 416 -58.75 -13.40 9.51
C ALA A 416 -60.09 -13.38 8.81
N ARG A 417 -60.30 -12.39 7.93
CA ARG A 417 -61.38 -12.42 6.96
C ARG A 417 -60.98 -13.22 5.73
N TYR A 418 -61.70 -14.31 5.48
CA TYR A 418 -61.40 -15.21 4.35
C TYR A 418 -61.94 -14.64 3.02
N GLY A 419 -63.16 -14.08 3.06
CA GLY A 419 -63.78 -13.39 1.94
C GLY A 419 -65.29 -13.20 2.19
N GLY A 420 -65.87 -12.13 1.68
CA GLY A 420 -67.29 -11.85 1.86
C GLY A 420 -67.69 -11.82 3.34
N GLU A 421 -68.55 -12.77 3.75
CA GLU A 421 -69.01 -12.99 5.11
C GLU A 421 -68.28 -14.10 5.88
N GLU A 422 -67.22 -14.63 5.32
CA GLU A 422 -66.47 -15.75 5.86
C GLU A 422 -65.26 -15.28 6.65
N PHE A 423 -65.04 -15.85 7.84
CA PHE A 423 -63.90 -15.61 8.72
C PHE A 423 -63.22 -16.93 9.07
N VAL A 424 -61.93 -16.87 9.36
CA VAL A 424 -61.17 -18.04 9.81
C VAL A 424 -60.37 -17.66 11.07
N ALA A 425 -60.44 -18.55 12.06
CA ALA A 425 -59.51 -18.45 13.19
C ALA A 425 -58.55 -19.65 13.18
N VAL A 426 -57.24 -19.35 13.36
CA VAL A 426 -56.16 -20.33 13.48
C VAL A 426 -55.74 -20.41 14.92
N LEU A 427 -55.77 -21.61 15.50
CA LEU A 427 -55.52 -21.84 16.92
C LEU A 427 -54.34 -22.82 17.09
N PRO A 428 -53.11 -22.35 17.19
CA PRO A 428 -51.95 -23.18 17.49
C PRO A 428 -52.05 -23.84 18.87
N ASP A 429 -51.41 -25.00 19.01
CA ASP A 429 -51.34 -25.75 20.26
C ASP A 429 -52.73 -26.00 20.92
N THR A 430 -53.76 -26.26 20.08
CA THR A 430 -55.17 -26.40 20.53
C THR A 430 -55.77 -27.71 20.07
N VAL A 431 -56.24 -28.53 21.01
CA VAL A 431 -56.95 -29.77 20.78
C VAL A 431 -58.47 -29.52 20.53
N LEU A 432 -59.18 -30.52 20.03
CA LEU A 432 -60.61 -30.41 19.68
C LEU A 432 -61.47 -29.79 20.78
N VAL A 433 -61.28 -30.22 22.03
CA VAL A 433 -62.05 -29.66 23.18
C VAL A 433 -61.81 -28.18 23.34
N GLY A 434 -60.55 -27.73 23.23
CA GLY A 434 -60.20 -26.30 23.32
C GLY A 434 -60.81 -25.48 22.16
N ALA A 435 -60.78 -26.06 20.93
CA ALA A 435 -61.38 -25.43 19.76
C ALA A 435 -62.89 -25.30 19.88
N LEU A 436 -63.57 -26.34 20.39
CA LEU A 436 -65.02 -26.29 20.69
C LEU A 436 -65.41 -25.20 21.68
N ILE A 437 -64.69 -25.08 22.78
CA ILE A 437 -64.91 -24.05 23.82
C ILE A 437 -64.76 -22.67 23.19
N LEU A 438 -63.76 -22.46 22.39
CA LEU A 438 -63.48 -21.17 21.76
C LEU A 438 -64.50 -20.84 20.64
N ALA A 439 -64.84 -21.83 19.83
CA ALA A 439 -65.88 -21.68 18.80
C ALA A 439 -67.22 -21.32 19.38
N GLU A 440 -67.62 -21.98 20.48
CA GLU A 440 -68.85 -21.71 21.16
C GLU A 440 -68.83 -20.32 21.84
N ARG A 441 -67.71 -19.91 22.39
CA ARG A 441 -67.53 -18.54 22.91
C ARG A 441 -67.71 -17.49 21.80
N ILE A 442 -67.09 -17.73 20.61
CA ILE A 442 -67.23 -16.84 19.45
C ILE A 442 -68.70 -16.76 19.05
N ARG A 443 -69.37 -17.89 18.92
CA ARG A 443 -70.78 -17.98 18.53
C ARG A 443 -71.65 -17.19 19.52
N LEU A 444 -71.51 -17.39 20.81
CA LEU A 444 -72.24 -16.69 21.87
C LEU A 444 -71.99 -15.20 21.89
N ASN A 445 -70.71 -14.79 21.72
CA ASN A 445 -70.34 -13.38 21.68
C ASN A 445 -70.93 -12.67 20.46
N VAL A 446 -70.97 -13.31 19.31
CA VAL A 446 -71.64 -12.81 18.09
C VAL A 446 -73.15 -12.72 18.29
N ARG A 447 -73.76 -13.76 18.87
CA ARG A 447 -75.21 -13.77 19.18
C ARG A 447 -75.64 -12.70 20.19
N ALA A 448 -74.71 -12.32 21.09
CA ALA A 448 -74.93 -11.27 22.11
C ALA A 448 -74.78 -9.83 21.55
N LEU A 449 -74.37 -9.70 20.28
CA LEU A 449 -74.29 -8.40 19.65
C LEU A 449 -75.68 -7.73 19.59
N PRO A 450 -75.82 -6.46 19.85
CA PRO A 450 -77.10 -5.77 19.75
C PRO A 450 -77.64 -5.83 18.31
N PRO A 451 -78.97 -6.03 18.15
CA PRO A 451 -79.59 -5.99 16.85
C PRO A 451 -79.25 -4.74 16.05
N TYR A 452 -79.32 -4.82 14.72
CA TYR A 452 -79.02 -3.70 13.84
C TYR A 452 -80.27 -2.96 13.46
N GLY A 453 -80.35 -1.68 13.72
CA GLY A 453 -81.52 -0.84 13.40
C GLY A 453 -82.79 -1.25 14.16
N ALA A 454 -83.88 -1.46 13.46
CA ALA A 454 -85.17 -1.85 14.02
C ALA A 454 -85.39 -3.38 14.02
N ASP A 455 -84.37 -4.18 13.69
CA ASP A 455 -84.49 -5.67 13.70
C ASP A 455 -84.58 -6.17 15.15
N GLU A 456 -85.43 -7.14 15.39
CA GLU A 456 -85.54 -7.87 16.65
C GLU A 456 -84.55 -9.00 16.82
N ARG A 457 -83.80 -9.34 15.76
CA ARG A 457 -82.87 -10.48 15.75
C ARG A 457 -81.42 -10.05 15.58
N SER A 458 -80.57 -10.60 16.44
CA SER A 458 -79.14 -10.43 16.34
C SER A 458 -78.59 -11.28 15.19
N VAL A 459 -77.43 -10.86 14.63
CA VAL A 459 -76.68 -11.64 13.67
C VAL A 459 -76.10 -12.88 14.40
N THR A 460 -76.16 -14.03 13.74
CA THR A 460 -75.59 -15.28 14.24
C THR A 460 -74.49 -15.82 13.29
N VAL A 461 -73.68 -16.74 13.76
CA VAL A 461 -72.66 -17.40 12.96
C VAL A 461 -72.73 -18.92 13.09
N SER A 462 -72.48 -19.57 11.99
CA SER A 462 -72.22 -21.01 11.97
C SER A 462 -70.71 -21.27 11.93
N ILE A 463 -70.24 -22.24 12.70
CA ILE A 463 -68.81 -22.51 12.85
C ILE A 463 -68.53 -23.99 12.62
N GLY A 464 -67.56 -24.26 11.72
CA GLY A 464 -67.00 -25.61 11.50
C GLY A 464 -65.58 -25.69 12.01
N ILE A 465 -65.26 -26.78 12.66
CA ILE A 465 -63.93 -27.01 13.26
C ILE A 465 -63.18 -28.05 12.45
N GLY A 466 -61.89 -27.76 12.16
CA GLY A 466 -60.92 -28.71 11.68
C GLY A 466 -59.75 -28.79 12.67
N VAL A 467 -59.32 -30.00 13.02
CA VAL A 467 -58.23 -30.19 13.97
C VAL A 467 -57.22 -31.17 13.41
N TYR A 468 -55.95 -30.82 13.51
CA TYR A 468 -54.86 -31.75 13.34
C TYR A 468 -54.36 -32.20 14.71
N GLU A 469 -54.33 -33.54 14.89
CA GLU A 469 -53.73 -34.16 16.05
C GLU A 469 -52.43 -34.87 15.66
N PRO A 470 -51.39 -34.79 16.47
CA PRO A 470 -50.10 -35.43 16.19
C PRO A 470 -50.26 -36.95 15.99
N GLY A 471 -49.54 -37.50 15.02
CA GLY A 471 -49.60 -38.92 14.70
C GLY A 471 -50.67 -39.28 13.64
N THR A 472 -51.48 -38.34 13.21
CA THR A 472 -52.41 -38.56 12.09
C THR A 472 -51.72 -38.26 10.74
N ALA A 473 -52.08 -39.04 9.71
CA ALA A 473 -51.57 -38.82 8.33
C ALA A 473 -52.28 -37.68 7.59
N MET A 474 -52.93 -36.77 8.31
CA MET A 474 -53.70 -35.66 7.76
C MET A 474 -52.81 -34.57 7.17
N GLY A 475 -53.20 -34.03 6.00
CA GLY A 475 -52.59 -32.85 5.39
C GLY A 475 -53.31 -31.54 5.75
N LEU A 476 -52.64 -30.38 5.57
CA LEU A 476 -53.24 -29.05 5.80
C LEU A 476 -54.56 -28.86 4.99
N ALA A 477 -54.53 -29.28 3.71
CA ALA A 477 -55.69 -29.17 2.85
C ALA A 477 -56.88 -30.02 3.35
N GLU A 478 -56.61 -31.21 3.90
CA GLU A 478 -57.59 -32.08 4.49
C GLU A 478 -58.19 -31.52 5.80
N MET A 479 -57.36 -30.92 6.64
CA MET A 479 -57.81 -30.22 7.86
C MET A 479 -58.78 -29.07 7.52
N MET A 480 -58.42 -28.28 6.50
CA MET A 480 -59.26 -27.18 6.03
C MET A 480 -60.60 -27.71 5.42
N ALA A 481 -60.53 -28.80 4.63
CA ALA A 481 -61.73 -29.44 4.06
C ALA A 481 -62.66 -29.98 5.15
N LYS A 482 -62.11 -30.58 6.24
CA LYS A 482 -62.92 -31.04 7.37
C LYS A 482 -63.60 -29.88 8.12
N ALA A 483 -62.90 -28.72 8.24
CA ALA A 483 -63.50 -27.52 8.82
C ALA A 483 -64.65 -26.99 7.96
N ASP A 484 -64.48 -26.95 6.64
CA ASP A 484 -65.50 -26.52 5.69
C ASP A 484 -66.69 -27.45 5.69
N GLU A 485 -66.49 -28.79 5.67
CA GLU A 485 -67.56 -29.80 5.78
C GLU A 485 -68.32 -29.67 7.12
N ALA A 486 -67.63 -29.42 8.23
CA ALA A 486 -68.28 -29.16 9.53
C ALA A 486 -69.11 -27.88 9.49
N LEU A 487 -68.62 -26.81 8.83
CA LEU A 487 -69.36 -25.58 8.64
C LEU A 487 -70.59 -25.78 7.81
N TYR A 488 -70.48 -26.59 6.75
CA TYR A 488 -71.64 -26.94 5.94
C TYR A 488 -72.71 -27.71 6.77
N ARG A 489 -72.34 -28.69 7.64
CA ARG A 489 -73.23 -29.33 8.59
C ARG A 489 -73.87 -28.34 9.57
N ALA A 490 -73.11 -27.41 10.09
CA ALA A 490 -73.65 -26.38 10.98
C ALA A 490 -74.73 -25.53 10.30
N LYS A 491 -74.53 -25.17 9.03
CA LYS A 491 -75.54 -24.46 8.23
C LYS A 491 -76.76 -25.31 7.90
N SER A 492 -76.62 -26.60 7.57
CA SER A 492 -77.70 -27.51 7.22
C SER A 492 -78.54 -27.94 8.45
N ASN A 493 -77.93 -28.11 9.61
CA ASN A 493 -78.55 -28.52 10.87
C ASN A 493 -79.31 -27.39 11.59
N GLY A 494 -79.49 -26.24 10.96
CA GLY A 494 -80.31 -25.17 11.50
C GLY A 494 -79.55 -23.89 11.92
N ARG A 495 -78.28 -23.77 11.55
CA ARG A 495 -77.40 -22.59 11.80
C ARG A 495 -77.22 -22.28 13.29
N ASP A 496 -76.58 -21.14 13.61
CA ASP A 496 -76.28 -20.68 14.98
C ASP A 496 -75.75 -21.82 15.85
N ARG A 497 -74.70 -22.53 15.34
CA ARG A 497 -74.09 -23.66 16.04
C ARG A 497 -72.67 -23.91 15.62
N VAL A 498 -72.01 -24.71 16.46
CA VAL A 498 -70.68 -25.23 16.21
C VAL A 498 -70.80 -26.73 15.86
N GLU A 499 -70.12 -27.10 14.84
CA GLU A 499 -69.98 -28.53 14.45
C GLU A 499 -68.52 -28.95 14.46
N ALA A 500 -68.24 -30.12 15.01
CA ALA A 500 -66.92 -30.74 15.06
C ALA A 500 -66.68 -31.59 13.82
N PRO A 501 -65.44 -31.95 13.46
CA PRO A 501 -65.18 -32.93 12.41
C PRO A 501 -65.78 -34.28 12.81
N ALA A 502 -66.33 -34.96 11.81
CA ALA A 502 -66.93 -36.29 11.99
C ALA A 502 -65.86 -37.34 12.26
#